data_b3307629d7a48c3bb8ff25a1470f3592
#
_entry.id   b3307629d7a48c3bb8ff25a1470f3592
#
_cell.length_a   1.000
_cell.length_b   1.000
_cell.length_c   1.000
_cell.angle_alpha   90.00
_cell.angle_beta   90.00
_cell.angle_gamma   90.00
#
_symmetry.space_group_name_H-M   'P 1'
#
loop_
_entity.id
_entity.type
_entity.pdbx_description
1 polymer ?
#
loop_
_entity_poly.entity_id
_entity_poly.type
_entity_poly.pdbx_seq_one_letter_code
_entity_poly.pdbx_strand_id
1 'polypeptide(L)'
;MRIYTKGNDVMKKLFISQPMRGKTKEEILREREVAIKTAAERFGDDVEIIDMENDLRSLVEILARKDRANALIVGDTGVGKTSLIRKLTDNLTKGELPASISTIQPYELDLIALSQGVSYKGEMEDRFKSVIDELSDISQPVLVIENFYRLGETSSPLNAILPSIKKILSNNTIQFICTSSIDGYTKNLEKDRELTAYFEKISLEAPTEEEAIGILDSKKTIYEQYHNITLDGDVIPEIVRLAKRYMPERNLPASAIDLLDRSMASVKIEKEMEQTTNDESNTIILKKDEIRNVVAKMTGIPMGNIQSEERQRLSSAEDILHKRVVGQNHAIKSILDAVFESRSGLNKKGQPIGSFFFLGPTGTGKTELAKSLAEFLFNDDTSILRFDMSEYKEEHSVALLYGAPPGYVGYEEGGLLVNQIRQHPYSVVLFDEIEKAHRSVFDLFLQILDEGKLHDRLGRVGDFSNALIIFTSNIGSDYIFKSFGEGHVPTHDQMLEVMQGQFRPEFLARLTEIVPFSPITPEMIDRIFDIHIQNLLKMLREQNISLTIDESARKYVTKVGFNAHYGARPILGIIRKEIRRPLSKLIISGDINSGDRVTMKYNEETKEIAWDIETPD
;
A
#
# COMPACT_ATOMS: atom_id res chain seq x y z
N MET A 1 -16.77 29.53 -6.61
CA MET A 1 -17.30 29.16 -7.93
C MET A 1 -16.30 29.57 -9.00
N ARG A 2 -15.95 28.68 -9.94
CA ARG A 2 -15.04 28.97 -11.06
C ARG A 2 -15.86 29.21 -12.30
N ILE A 3 -15.54 30.27 -13.07
CA ILE A 3 -16.24 30.63 -14.31
C ILE A 3 -15.37 30.18 -15.49
N TYR A 4 -15.93 29.46 -16.42
CA TYR A 4 -15.32 29.11 -17.68
C TYR A 4 -15.85 30.07 -18.76
N THR A 5 -15.09 31.12 -19.15
CA THR A 5 -15.52 32.14 -20.11
C THR A 5 -14.76 32.04 -21.41
N LYS A 6 -15.41 32.44 -22.54
CA LYS A 6 -14.79 32.59 -23.86
C LYS A 6 -13.77 33.76 -23.88
N GLY A 7 -12.52 33.46 -24.20
CA GLY A 7 -11.45 34.46 -24.38
C GLY A 7 -10.46 34.46 -23.20
N ASN A 8 -9.22 34.85 -23.45
CA ASN A 8 -7.99 34.78 -22.62
C ASN A 8 -8.06 35.02 -21.12
N ASP A 9 -9.23 34.95 -20.48
CA ASP A 9 -9.46 35.01 -19.04
C ASP A 9 -10.00 33.64 -18.54
N VAL A 10 -9.12 32.70 -18.39
CA VAL A 10 -9.42 31.34 -17.93
C VAL A 10 -9.73 31.35 -16.43
N MET A 11 -10.90 30.85 -16.06
CA MET A 11 -11.36 30.56 -14.69
C MET A 11 -11.41 31.75 -13.71
N LYS A 12 -12.49 32.51 -13.69
CA LYS A 12 -12.82 33.36 -12.55
C LYS A 12 -13.54 32.55 -11.46
N LYS A 13 -12.96 32.46 -10.27
CA LYS A 13 -13.68 31.95 -9.09
C LYS A 13 -14.67 33.00 -8.60
N LEU A 14 -15.97 32.72 -8.67
CA LEU A 14 -16.98 33.50 -7.97
C LEU A 14 -17.02 33.05 -6.50
N PHE A 15 -16.55 33.90 -5.61
CA PHE A 15 -16.68 33.70 -4.17
C PHE A 15 -17.88 34.47 -3.67
N ILE A 16 -18.71 33.84 -2.85
CA ILE A 16 -19.74 34.51 -2.07
C ILE A 16 -19.03 35.47 -1.13
N SER A 17 -19.18 36.77 -1.36
CA SER A 17 -18.63 37.78 -0.48
C SER A 17 -19.53 37.95 0.73
N GLN A 18 -19.18 37.38 1.88
CA GLN A 18 -19.58 38.00 3.14
C GLN A 18 -18.70 39.22 3.38
N PRO A 19 -19.26 40.36 3.85
CA PRO A 19 -18.44 41.49 4.21
C PRO A 19 -17.60 41.15 5.44
N MET A 20 -16.31 40.79 5.22
CA MET A 20 -15.34 40.83 6.31
C MET A 20 -15.26 42.26 6.83
N ARG A 21 -15.63 42.46 8.08
CA ARG A 21 -15.54 43.75 8.76
C ARG A 21 -14.07 44.26 8.64
N GLY A 22 -13.88 45.32 7.83
CA GLY A 22 -12.63 46.09 7.79
C GLY A 22 -11.86 46.13 6.49
N LYS A 23 -12.24 45.39 5.40
CA LYS A 23 -11.59 45.51 4.10
C LYS A 23 -12.51 46.09 3.04
N THR A 24 -11.98 46.96 2.16
CA THR A 24 -12.73 47.54 1.05
C THR A 24 -12.94 46.51 -0.08
N LYS A 25 -13.98 46.71 -0.87
CA LYS A 25 -14.32 45.83 -2.01
C LYS A 25 -13.15 45.70 -3.02
N GLU A 26 -12.32 46.73 -3.16
CA GLU A 26 -11.16 46.76 -4.04
C GLU A 26 -9.95 46.00 -3.47
N GLU A 27 -9.74 45.99 -2.15
CA GLU A 27 -8.68 45.20 -1.53
C GLU A 27 -8.97 43.70 -1.60
N ILE A 28 -10.23 43.33 -1.44
CA ILE A 28 -10.70 41.94 -1.59
C ILE A 28 -10.53 41.47 -3.03
N LEU A 29 -10.80 42.32 -4.04
CA LEU A 29 -10.61 42.02 -5.45
C LEU A 29 -9.13 41.88 -5.83
N ARG A 30 -8.22 42.74 -5.31
CA ARG A 30 -6.78 42.63 -5.58
C ARG A 30 -6.12 41.37 -4.99
N GLU A 31 -6.46 40.98 -3.76
CA GLU A 31 -5.97 39.73 -3.17
C GLU A 31 -6.49 38.50 -3.95
N ARG A 32 -7.65 38.60 -4.58
CA ARG A 32 -8.25 37.57 -5.45
C ARG A 32 -7.54 37.43 -6.80
N GLU A 33 -7.19 38.54 -7.45
CA GLU A 33 -6.44 38.52 -8.72
C GLU A 33 -5.05 37.87 -8.56
N VAL A 34 -4.37 38.09 -7.44
CA VAL A 34 -3.05 37.48 -7.14
C VAL A 34 -3.19 35.97 -6.91
N ALA A 35 -4.25 35.51 -6.20
CA ALA A 35 -4.47 34.08 -5.97
C ALA A 35 -4.88 33.31 -7.25
N ILE A 36 -5.57 33.99 -8.16
CA ILE A 36 -6.01 33.42 -9.44
C ILE A 36 -4.84 33.33 -10.43
N LYS A 37 -3.98 34.36 -10.52
CA LYS A 37 -2.79 34.34 -11.40
C LYS A 37 -1.82 33.22 -11.04
N THR A 38 -1.55 32.97 -9.76
CA THR A 38 -0.64 31.91 -9.31
C THR A 38 -1.15 30.50 -9.63
N ALA A 39 -2.44 30.28 -9.73
CA ALA A 39 -3.00 28.97 -10.10
C ALA A 39 -3.04 28.76 -11.62
N ALA A 40 -3.29 29.81 -12.42
CA ALA A 40 -3.30 29.76 -13.88
C ALA A 40 -1.88 29.67 -14.48
N GLU A 41 -0.91 30.36 -13.87
CA GLU A 41 0.50 30.30 -14.30
C GLU A 41 1.18 28.95 -13.98
N ARG A 42 0.64 28.17 -13.02
CA ARG A 42 1.18 26.84 -12.66
C ARG A 42 0.76 25.70 -13.58
N PHE A 43 -0.34 25.85 -14.31
CA PHE A 43 -0.87 24.80 -15.19
C PHE A 43 -1.07 25.43 -16.58
N GLY A 44 0.03 25.55 -17.33
CA GLY A 44 0.04 26.14 -18.68
C GLY A 44 -1.16 25.70 -19.53
N ASP A 45 -1.69 26.65 -20.31
CA ASP A 45 -2.97 26.58 -21.03
C ASP A 45 -3.07 25.54 -22.18
N ASP A 46 -2.01 24.77 -22.46
CA ASP A 46 -1.94 23.87 -23.62
C ASP A 46 -1.73 22.40 -23.25
N VAL A 47 -2.63 21.82 -22.46
CA VAL A 47 -2.67 20.37 -22.30
C VAL A 47 -3.71 19.79 -23.25
N GLU A 48 -3.28 19.36 -24.42
CA GLU A 48 -4.10 18.57 -25.32
C GLU A 48 -4.57 17.28 -24.58
N ILE A 49 -5.88 17.19 -24.35
CA ILE A 49 -6.49 16.04 -23.69
C ILE A 49 -6.84 15.06 -24.79
N ILE A 50 -5.97 14.05 -24.95
CA ILE A 50 -6.13 13.01 -25.95
C ILE A 50 -7.08 11.93 -25.42
N ASP A 51 -7.88 11.34 -26.32
CA ASP A 51 -8.60 10.08 -26.16
C ASP A 51 -9.85 10.05 -25.25
N MET A 52 -10.66 11.08 -25.22
CA MET A 52 -11.99 11.05 -24.58
C MET A 52 -13.10 11.49 -25.54
N GLU A 53 -12.95 11.21 -26.84
CA GLU A 53 -13.91 11.72 -27.84
C GLU A 53 -15.30 11.10 -27.68
N ASN A 54 -15.40 9.82 -27.39
CA ASN A 54 -16.67 9.14 -27.18
C ASN A 54 -17.37 9.62 -25.90
N ASP A 55 -16.61 9.81 -24.82
CA ASP A 55 -17.15 10.30 -23.56
C ASP A 55 -17.55 11.77 -23.65
N LEU A 56 -16.74 12.59 -24.35
CA LEU A 56 -17.08 13.97 -24.64
C LEU A 56 -18.34 14.07 -25.50
N ARG A 57 -18.46 13.23 -26.53
CA ARG A 57 -19.65 13.15 -27.37
C ARG A 57 -20.88 12.80 -26.56
N SER A 58 -20.79 11.80 -25.69
CA SER A 58 -21.87 11.42 -24.77
C SER A 58 -22.27 12.57 -23.85
N LEU A 59 -21.29 13.29 -23.29
CA LEU A 59 -21.55 14.46 -22.45
C LEU A 59 -22.25 15.58 -23.24
N VAL A 60 -21.78 15.86 -24.45
CA VAL A 60 -22.38 16.84 -25.38
C VAL A 60 -23.81 16.46 -25.74
N GLU A 61 -24.06 15.19 -26.07
CA GLU A 61 -25.40 14.68 -26.40
C GLU A 61 -26.36 14.84 -25.22
N ILE A 62 -25.92 14.57 -23.98
CA ILE A 62 -26.73 14.77 -22.78
C ILE A 62 -27.09 16.26 -22.59
N LEU A 63 -26.09 17.14 -22.70
CA LEU A 63 -26.32 18.60 -22.53
C LEU A 63 -27.21 19.22 -23.61
N ALA A 64 -27.23 18.62 -24.81
CA ALA A 64 -28.09 19.07 -25.91
C ALA A 64 -29.55 18.64 -25.80
N ARG A 65 -29.92 17.80 -24.81
CA ARG A 65 -31.29 17.30 -24.62
C ARG A 65 -32.23 18.40 -24.12
N LYS A 66 -33.50 18.28 -24.46
CA LYS A 66 -34.53 19.15 -23.95
C LYS A 66 -34.86 18.85 -22.48
N ASP A 67 -34.99 17.58 -22.14
CA ASP A 67 -35.35 17.09 -20.82
C ASP A 67 -34.22 16.23 -20.24
N ARG A 68 -33.97 16.33 -18.95
CA ARG A 68 -32.89 15.59 -18.26
C ARG A 68 -31.50 15.87 -18.84
N ALA A 69 -31.23 17.12 -19.14
CA ALA A 69 -29.95 17.56 -19.67
C ALA A 69 -28.87 17.71 -18.58
N ASN A 70 -28.81 16.73 -17.66
CA ASN A 70 -27.85 16.72 -16.54
C ASN A 70 -27.00 15.45 -16.60
N ALA A 71 -25.68 15.60 -16.52
CA ALA A 71 -24.74 14.51 -16.58
C ALA A 71 -24.18 14.17 -15.18
N LEU A 72 -24.11 12.87 -14.86
CA LEU A 72 -23.40 12.36 -13.70
C LEU A 72 -22.26 11.44 -14.15
N ILE A 73 -21.04 11.95 -14.08
CA ILE A 73 -19.82 11.25 -14.48
C ILE A 73 -19.34 10.42 -13.27
N VAL A 74 -19.41 9.09 -13.41
CA VAL A 74 -19.03 8.14 -12.37
C VAL A 74 -17.79 7.36 -12.82
N GLY A 75 -16.81 7.28 -11.97
CA GLY A 75 -15.57 6.53 -12.24
C GLY A 75 -14.61 6.63 -11.05
N ASP A 76 -13.62 5.78 -11.01
CA ASP A 76 -12.65 5.76 -9.93
C ASP A 76 -11.74 7.00 -9.89
N THR A 77 -10.99 7.14 -8.80
CA THR A 77 -10.05 8.25 -8.66
C THR A 77 -8.91 8.12 -9.67
N GLY A 78 -8.66 9.18 -10.43
CA GLY A 78 -7.56 9.24 -11.39
C GLY A 78 -7.90 8.81 -12.83
N VAL A 79 -9.15 8.40 -13.13
CA VAL A 79 -9.55 7.96 -14.49
C VAL A 79 -9.83 9.10 -15.48
N GLY A 80 -9.78 10.37 -15.05
CA GLY A 80 -9.92 11.50 -15.96
C GLY A 80 -11.25 12.26 -15.91
N LYS A 81 -12.11 12.08 -14.88
CA LYS A 81 -13.39 12.81 -14.75
C LYS A 81 -13.27 14.33 -14.91
N THR A 82 -12.33 14.95 -14.20
CA THR A 82 -12.04 16.38 -14.30
C THR A 82 -11.48 16.76 -15.67
N SER A 83 -10.69 15.85 -16.28
CA SER A 83 -10.14 16.06 -17.63
C SER A 83 -11.23 16.11 -18.68
N LEU A 84 -12.29 15.29 -18.58
CA LEU A 84 -13.42 15.32 -19.48
C LEU A 84 -14.16 16.68 -19.43
N ILE A 85 -14.35 17.23 -18.22
CA ILE A 85 -14.96 18.54 -18.04
C ILE A 85 -14.08 19.66 -18.63
N ARG A 86 -12.76 19.56 -18.45
CA ARG A 86 -11.81 20.49 -19.05
C ARG A 86 -11.85 20.43 -20.58
N LYS A 87 -11.87 19.24 -21.17
CA LYS A 87 -11.98 19.05 -22.63
C LYS A 87 -13.25 19.68 -23.18
N LEU A 88 -14.40 19.52 -22.50
CA LEU A 88 -15.63 20.24 -22.86
C LEU A 88 -15.43 21.76 -22.87
N THR A 89 -14.76 22.29 -21.83
CA THR A 89 -14.54 23.74 -21.69
C THR A 89 -13.57 24.28 -22.75
N ASP A 90 -12.51 23.53 -23.05
CA ASP A 90 -11.54 23.89 -24.08
C ASP A 90 -12.19 23.91 -25.47
N ASN A 91 -13.00 22.91 -25.80
CA ASN A 91 -13.74 22.86 -27.06
C ASN A 91 -14.80 23.96 -27.14
N LEU A 92 -15.44 24.36 -26.04
CA LEU A 92 -16.29 25.54 -25.96
C LEU A 92 -15.51 26.81 -26.32
N THR A 93 -14.32 26.97 -25.76
CA THR A 93 -13.46 28.15 -25.97
C THR A 93 -12.95 28.21 -27.39
N LYS A 94 -12.58 27.08 -28.00
CA LYS A 94 -12.13 26.96 -29.38
C LYS A 94 -13.27 27.06 -30.39
N GLY A 95 -14.53 26.97 -29.94
CA GLY A 95 -15.70 27.01 -30.84
C GLY A 95 -15.90 25.71 -31.63
N GLU A 96 -15.38 24.58 -31.14
CA GLU A 96 -15.40 23.28 -31.83
C GLU A 96 -16.66 22.43 -31.46
N LEU A 97 -17.54 22.96 -30.60
CA LEU A 97 -18.77 22.29 -30.24
C LEU A 97 -19.97 22.65 -31.15
N PRO A 98 -20.96 21.73 -31.23
CA PRO A 98 -22.17 22.00 -32.00
C PRO A 98 -22.89 23.28 -31.59
N ALA A 99 -23.53 23.94 -32.53
CA ALA A 99 -24.24 25.22 -32.31
C ALA A 99 -25.30 25.14 -31.21
N SER A 100 -25.90 23.96 -30.97
CA SER A 100 -26.92 23.74 -29.94
C SER A 100 -26.42 23.92 -28.50
N ILE A 101 -25.11 23.73 -28.27
CA ILE A 101 -24.50 23.86 -26.92
C ILE A 101 -23.34 24.89 -26.92
N SER A 102 -23.06 25.55 -28.01
CA SER A 102 -21.96 26.53 -28.10
C SER A 102 -22.12 27.76 -27.21
N THR A 103 -23.32 27.98 -26.65
CA THR A 103 -23.69 29.12 -25.81
C THR A 103 -23.77 28.77 -24.31
N ILE A 104 -23.56 27.52 -23.94
CA ILE A 104 -23.55 27.14 -22.53
C ILE A 104 -22.39 27.80 -21.77
N GLN A 105 -22.61 28.11 -20.50
CA GLN A 105 -21.61 28.72 -19.62
C GLN A 105 -21.38 27.84 -18.39
N PRO A 106 -20.33 27.01 -18.36
CA PRO A 106 -20.02 26.16 -17.22
C PRO A 106 -19.44 26.96 -16.04
N TYR A 107 -19.96 26.72 -14.85
CA TYR A 107 -19.50 27.28 -13.57
C TYR A 107 -19.25 26.15 -12.58
N GLU A 108 -18.09 26.13 -11.94
CA GLU A 108 -17.77 25.12 -10.92
C GLU A 108 -18.14 25.61 -9.53
N LEU A 109 -18.90 24.79 -8.79
CA LEU A 109 -19.20 24.99 -7.38
C LEU A 109 -18.14 24.28 -6.51
N ASP A 110 -17.33 25.07 -5.79
CA ASP A 110 -16.38 24.54 -4.81
C ASP A 110 -17.12 24.22 -3.49
N LEU A 111 -17.38 22.93 -3.26
CA LEU A 111 -18.07 22.45 -2.07
C LEU A 111 -17.28 22.72 -0.78
N ILE A 112 -15.95 22.75 -0.86
CA ILE A 112 -15.09 23.03 0.30
C ILE A 112 -15.23 24.51 0.68
N ALA A 113 -15.10 25.40 -0.30
CA ALA A 113 -15.26 26.83 -0.08
C ALA A 113 -16.67 27.18 0.42
N LEU A 114 -17.70 26.49 -0.07
CA LEU A 114 -19.08 26.66 0.39
C LEU A 114 -19.24 26.30 1.87
N SER A 115 -18.56 25.27 2.34
CA SER A 115 -18.66 24.75 3.72
C SER A 115 -17.76 25.45 4.73
N GLN A 116 -16.78 26.25 4.30
CA GLN A 116 -15.84 26.91 5.21
C GLN A 116 -16.54 27.94 6.12
N GLY A 117 -16.29 27.82 7.43
CA GLY A 117 -16.82 28.76 8.43
C GLY A 117 -18.32 28.73 8.63
N VAL A 118 -19.02 27.70 8.13
CA VAL A 118 -20.46 27.52 8.35
C VAL A 118 -20.70 26.96 9.75
N SER A 119 -21.50 27.66 10.55
CA SER A 119 -21.81 27.26 11.91
C SER A 119 -23.12 26.46 12.02
N TYR A 120 -24.07 26.62 11.10
CA TYR A 120 -25.35 25.92 11.09
C TYR A 120 -25.90 25.70 9.66
N LYS A 121 -26.81 24.72 9.52
CA LYS A 121 -27.34 24.27 8.21
C LYS A 121 -28.01 25.39 7.40
N GLY A 122 -28.75 26.30 8.01
CA GLY A 122 -29.40 27.40 7.30
C GLY A 122 -28.45 28.39 6.63
N GLU A 123 -27.26 28.60 7.21
CA GLU A 123 -26.22 29.43 6.57
C GLU A 123 -25.71 28.81 5.29
N MET A 124 -25.61 27.48 5.23
CA MET A 124 -25.24 26.74 4.04
C MET A 124 -26.26 26.90 2.92
N GLU A 125 -27.55 26.77 3.27
CA GLU A 125 -28.65 26.94 2.33
C GLU A 125 -28.69 28.37 1.78
N ASP A 126 -28.53 29.41 2.63
CA ASP A 126 -28.49 30.80 2.21
C ASP A 126 -27.33 31.10 1.27
N ARG A 127 -26.13 30.58 1.56
CA ARG A 127 -24.98 30.73 0.67
C ARG A 127 -25.22 30.06 -0.68
N PHE A 128 -25.77 28.85 -0.68
CA PHE A 128 -26.10 28.15 -1.93
C PHE A 128 -27.17 28.88 -2.72
N LYS A 129 -28.20 29.39 -2.05
CA LYS A 129 -29.25 30.19 -2.68
C LYS A 129 -28.69 31.44 -3.36
N SER A 130 -27.77 32.15 -2.72
CA SER A 130 -27.12 33.32 -3.33
C SER A 130 -26.36 32.94 -4.63
N VAL A 131 -25.70 31.76 -4.69
CA VAL A 131 -25.05 31.24 -5.91
C VAL A 131 -26.09 31.00 -7.00
N ILE A 132 -27.22 30.41 -6.67
CA ILE A 132 -28.29 30.11 -7.63
C ILE A 132 -28.93 31.38 -8.17
N ASP A 133 -29.18 32.36 -7.31
CA ASP A 133 -29.74 33.66 -7.69
C ASP A 133 -28.81 34.37 -8.70
N GLU A 134 -27.47 34.36 -8.47
CA GLU A 134 -26.49 34.90 -9.42
C GLU A 134 -26.46 34.12 -10.76
N LEU A 135 -26.61 32.79 -10.73
CA LEU A 135 -26.64 31.98 -11.95
C LEU A 135 -27.93 32.16 -12.76
N SER A 136 -29.04 32.49 -12.10
CA SER A 136 -30.32 32.65 -12.77
C SER A 136 -30.34 33.86 -13.73
N ASP A 137 -29.45 34.84 -13.55
CA ASP A 137 -29.29 35.98 -14.42
C ASP A 137 -28.44 35.69 -15.69
N ILE A 138 -27.87 34.48 -15.77
CA ILE A 138 -26.97 34.05 -16.83
C ILE A 138 -27.73 33.23 -17.88
N SER A 139 -27.42 33.46 -19.16
CA SER A 139 -28.00 32.65 -20.24
C SER A 139 -27.34 31.27 -20.30
N GLN A 140 -28.15 30.21 -20.24
CA GLN A 140 -27.72 28.79 -20.33
C GLN A 140 -26.58 28.42 -19.34
N PRO A 141 -26.77 28.65 -18.04
CA PRO A 141 -25.75 28.29 -17.06
C PRO A 141 -25.69 26.77 -16.86
N VAL A 142 -24.47 26.24 -16.77
CA VAL A 142 -24.21 24.84 -16.40
C VAL A 142 -23.43 24.80 -15.11
N LEU A 143 -23.97 24.16 -14.08
CA LEU A 143 -23.33 24.04 -12.78
C LEU A 143 -22.53 22.75 -12.67
N VAL A 144 -21.21 22.88 -12.57
CA VAL A 144 -20.29 21.76 -12.37
C VAL A 144 -20.07 21.53 -10.89
N ILE A 145 -20.32 20.31 -10.40
CA ILE A 145 -20.11 19.92 -9.01
C ILE A 145 -19.21 18.67 -8.97
N GLU A 146 -17.98 18.86 -8.55
CA GLU A 146 -17.08 17.72 -8.32
C GLU A 146 -17.36 17.04 -6.97
N ASN A 147 -17.20 15.71 -6.93
CA ASN A 147 -17.46 14.88 -5.74
C ASN A 147 -18.89 15.06 -5.20
N PHE A 148 -19.87 15.06 -6.09
CA PHE A 148 -21.30 15.25 -5.81
C PHE A 148 -21.84 14.30 -4.73
N TYR A 149 -21.27 13.10 -4.59
CA TYR A 149 -21.63 12.11 -3.57
C TYR A 149 -21.56 12.64 -2.14
N ARG A 150 -20.72 13.67 -1.88
CA ARG A 150 -20.62 14.31 -0.55
C ARG A 150 -21.92 14.97 -0.09
N LEU A 151 -22.77 15.32 -1.02
CA LEU A 151 -24.10 15.87 -0.71
C LEU A 151 -25.07 14.79 -0.20
N GLY A 152 -24.83 13.54 -0.55
CA GLY A 152 -25.60 12.40 -0.07
C GLY A 152 -25.15 11.86 1.30
N GLU A 153 -23.98 12.30 1.79
CA GLU A 153 -23.46 11.89 3.11
C GLU A 153 -24.30 12.48 4.23
N THR A 154 -24.97 11.63 5.02
CA THR A 154 -25.89 12.05 6.10
C THR A 154 -25.20 12.84 7.21
N SER A 155 -23.91 12.58 7.45
CA SER A 155 -23.08 13.28 8.44
C SER A 155 -22.51 14.61 7.93
N SER A 156 -22.56 14.87 6.63
CA SER A 156 -21.99 16.08 6.02
C SER A 156 -22.94 17.27 6.16
N PRO A 157 -22.45 18.47 6.56
CA PRO A 157 -23.25 19.70 6.52
C PRO A 157 -23.71 20.04 5.10
N LEU A 158 -23.03 19.55 4.07
CA LEU A 158 -23.38 19.73 2.66
C LEU A 158 -24.72 19.09 2.29
N ASN A 159 -25.20 18.11 3.06
CA ASN A 159 -26.51 17.50 2.82
C ASN A 159 -27.68 18.51 2.90
N ALA A 160 -27.50 19.63 3.60
CA ALA A 160 -28.51 20.68 3.71
C ALA A 160 -28.92 21.28 2.37
N ILE A 161 -28.03 21.35 1.38
CA ILE A 161 -28.35 21.93 0.06
C ILE A 161 -29.00 20.95 -0.91
N LEU A 162 -29.03 19.65 -0.60
CA LEU A 162 -29.59 18.62 -1.50
C LEU A 162 -31.07 18.84 -1.85
N PRO A 163 -31.98 19.25 -0.91
CA PRO A 163 -33.35 19.58 -1.27
C PRO A 163 -33.46 20.74 -2.26
N SER A 164 -32.61 21.76 -2.12
CA SER A 164 -32.57 22.92 -3.02
C SER A 164 -32.09 22.49 -4.43
N ILE A 165 -31.10 21.60 -4.53
CA ILE A 165 -30.64 21.03 -5.79
C ILE A 165 -31.78 20.24 -6.46
N LYS A 166 -32.49 19.37 -5.75
CA LYS A 166 -33.64 18.63 -6.27
C LYS A 166 -34.71 19.56 -6.86
N LYS A 167 -34.99 20.66 -6.18
CA LYS A 167 -35.96 21.68 -6.64
C LYS A 167 -35.48 22.35 -7.94
N ILE A 168 -34.19 22.65 -8.09
CA ILE A 168 -33.65 23.27 -9.30
C ILE A 168 -33.69 22.28 -10.46
N LEU A 169 -33.32 21.02 -10.22
CA LEU A 169 -33.39 19.93 -11.20
C LEU A 169 -34.82 19.70 -11.69
N SER A 170 -35.82 19.76 -10.79
CA SER A 170 -37.22 19.58 -11.18
C SER A 170 -37.76 20.74 -12.03
N ASN A 171 -37.24 21.96 -11.82
CA ASN A 171 -37.65 23.15 -12.57
C ASN A 171 -36.87 23.29 -13.92
N ASN A 172 -35.83 22.50 -14.13
CA ASN A 172 -34.96 22.53 -15.33
C ASN A 172 -34.42 23.94 -15.67
N THR A 173 -34.10 24.73 -14.63
CA THR A 173 -33.62 26.12 -14.80
C THR A 173 -32.11 26.21 -15.00
N ILE A 174 -31.35 25.26 -14.47
CA ILE A 174 -29.90 25.17 -14.56
C ILE A 174 -29.54 23.73 -14.91
N GLN A 175 -28.61 23.52 -15.84
CA GLN A 175 -28.06 22.21 -16.17
C GLN A 175 -26.92 21.86 -15.20
N PHE A 176 -26.74 20.58 -14.94
CA PHE A 176 -25.71 20.09 -14.04
C PHE A 176 -24.75 19.12 -14.73
N ILE A 177 -23.46 19.26 -14.42
CA ILE A 177 -22.43 18.26 -14.67
C ILE A 177 -21.84 17.89 -13.31
N CYS A 178 -22.11 16.67 -12.85
CA CYS A 178 -21.65 16.20 -11.54
C CYS A 178 -20.63 15.08 -11.70
N THR A 179 -19.66 14.99 -10.77
CA THR A 179 -18.74 13.87 -10.73
C THR A 179 -18.89 13.07 -9.43
N SER A 180 -18.69 11.76 -9.51
CA SER A 180 -18.66 10.88 -8.33
C SER A 180 -17.60 9.79 -8.50
N SER A 181 -17.07 9.28 -7.38
CA SER A 181 -16.40 7.98 -7.38
C SER A 181 -17.45 6.86 -7.46
N ILE A 182 -17.06 5.67 -7.88
CA ILE A 182 -17.95 4.50 -7.91
C ILE A 182 -18.50 4.22 -6.52
N ASP A 183 -17.62 4.16 -5.52
CA ASP A 183 -17.96 3.98 -4.12
C ASP A 183 -18.92 5.07 -3.60
N GLY A 184 -18.62 6.33 -3.88
CA GLY A 184 -19.44 7.46 -3.46
C GLY A 184 -20.83 7.43 -4.08
N TYR A 185 -20.92 7.06 -5.35
CA TYR A 185 -22.19 6.88 -6.05
C TYR A 185 -23.02 5.77 -5.39
N THR A 186 -22.46 4.57 -5.24
CA THR A 186 -23.19 3.41 -4.71
C THR A 186 -23.63 3.60 -3.26
N LYS A 187 -22.77 4.19 -2.41
CA LYS A 187 -23.09 4.38 -0.99
C LYS A 187 -24.07 5.52 -0.73
N ASN A 188 -23.95 6.64 -1.44
CA ASN A 188 -24.59 7.89 -1.07
C ASN A 188 -25.64 8.39 -2.07
N LEU A 189 -25.56 8.04 -3.35
CA LEU A 189 -26.46 8.58 -4.38
C LEU A 189 -27.43 7.55 -4.96
N GLU A 190 -27.00 6.33 -5.20
CA GLU A 190 -27.77 5.29 -5.90
C GLU A 190 -29.10 4.95 -5.20
N LYS A 191 -29.12 5.06 -3.88
CA LYS A 191 -30.31 4.83 -3.04
C LYS A 191 -31.38 5.90 -3.20
N ASP A 192 -30.98 7.11 -3.59
CA ASP A 192 -31.90 8.23 -3.84
C ASP A 192 -32.36 8.20 -5.30
N ARG A 193 -33.36 7.34 -5.56
CA ARG A 193 -33.93 7.15 -6.91
C ARG A 193 -34.56 8.41 -7.50
N GLU A 194 -35.05 9.31 -6.67
CA GLU A 194 -35.61 10.59 -7.09
C GLU A 194 -34.49 11.49 -7.67
N LEU A 195 -33.38 11.60 -6.95
CA LEU A 195 -32.23 12.40 -7.38
C LEU A 195 -31.59 11.82 -8.66
N THR A 196 -31.32 10.53 -8.67
CA THR A 196 -30.64 9.86 -9.81
C THR A 196 -31.51 9.88 -11.08
N ALA A 197 -32.84 9.94 -10.98
CA ALA A 197 -33.73 10.05 -12.13
C ALA A 197 -33.55 11.36 -12.94
N TYR A 198 -32.97 12.41 -12.36
CA TYR A 198 -32.69 13.66 -13.06
C TYR A 198 -31.38 13.64 -13.86
N PHE A 199 -30.52 12.66 -13.63
CA PHE A 199 -29.21 12.57 -14.27
C PHE A 199 -29.13 11.43 -15.26
N GLU A 200 -28.34 11.62 -16.30
CA GLU A 200 -27.84 10.55 -17.14
C GLU A 200 -26.41 10.21 -16.72
N LYS A 201 -26.16 8.91 -16.46
CA LYS A 201 -24.90 8.42 -15.95
C LYS A 201 -23.92 8.16 -17.09
N ILE A 202 -22.73 8.76 -17.01
CA ILE A 202 -21.55 8.43 -17.82
C ILE A 202 -20.60 7.65 -16.94
N SER A 203 -20.30 6.40 -17.30
CA SER A 203 -19.32 5.58 -16.56
C SER A 203 -17.98 5.69 -17.23
N LEU A 204 -16.99 6.28 -16.54
CA LEU A 204 -15.61 6.34 -17.00
C LEU A 204 -14.81 5.18 -16.40
N GLU A 205 -14.24 4.37 -17.28
CA GLU A 205 -13.32 3.30 -16.92
C GLU A 205 -11.87 3.80 -16.95
N ALA A 206 -10.99 3.06 -16.26
CA ALA A 206 -9.56 3.34 -16.34
C ALA A 206 -9.07 2.99 -17.75
N PRO A 207 -8.23 3.84 -18.38
CA PRO A 207 -7.69 3.55 -19.70
C PRO A 207 -6.83 2.28 -19.69
N THR A 208 -6.75 1.64 -20.84
CA THR A 208 -5.81 0.55 -21.09
C THR A 208 -4.36 1.04 -20.99
N GLU A 209 -3.40 0.12 -20.94
CA GLU A 209 -1.98 0.51 -20.94
C GLU A 209 -1.59 1.28 -22.20
N GLU A 210 -2.14 0.89 -23.34
CA GLU A 210 -1.85 1.55 -24.64
C GLU A 210 -2.41 2.99 -24.68
N GLU A 211 -3.64 3.18 -24.23
CA GLU A 211 -4.25 4.52 -24.10
C GLU A 211 -3.50 5.39 -23.08
N ALA A 212 -3.09 4.81 -21.96
CA ALA A 212 -2.30 5.52 -20.95
C ALA A 212 -0.92 5.95 -21.48
N ILE A 213 -0.26 5.14 -22.30
CA ILE A 213 0.97 5.50 -22.99
C ILE A 213 0.74 6.70 -23.89
N GLY A 214 -0.33 6.69 -24.72
CA GLY A 214 -0.69 7.81 -25.59
C GLY A 214 -0.93 9.11 -24.81
N ILE A 215 -1.64 9.01 -23.67
CA ILE A 215 -1.88 10.16 -22.77
C ILE A 215 -0.57 10.71 -22.19
N LEU A 216 0.36 9.86 -21.77
CA LEU A 216 1.65 10.31 -21.24
C LEU A 216 2.54 10.92 -22.34
N ASP A 217 2.54 10.33 -23.54
CA ASP A 217 3.28 10.87 -24.68
C ASP A 217 2.86 12.29 -25.03
N SER A 218 1.55 12.58 -24.99
CA SER A 218 1.04 13.94 -25.23
C SER A 218 1.50 14.95 -24.18
N LYS A 219 1.74 14.51 -22.96
CA LYS A 219 2.19 15.35 -21.84
C LYS A 219 3.72 15.42 -21.72
N LYS A 220 4.44 14.59 -22.45
CA LYS A 220 5.90 14.47 -22.39
C LYS A 220 6.60 15.81 -22.44
N THR A 221 6.32 16.60 -23.46
CA THR A 221 6.99 17.91 -23.71
C THR A 221 6.81 18.89 -22.55
N ILE A 222 5.63 18.88 -21.90
CA ILE A 222 5.33 19.76 -20.77
C ILE A 222 6.23 19.41 -19.56
N TYR A 223 6.33 18.11 -19.24
CA TYR A 223 7.14 17.65 -18.12
C TYR A 223 8.65 17.80 -18.40
N GLU A 224 9.09 17.54 -19.66
CA GLU A 224 10.48 17.76 -20.08
C GLU A 224 10.90 19.23 -19.93
N GLN A 225 10.04 20.15 -20.33
CA GLN A 225 10.28 21.60 -20.18
C GLN A 225 10.30 22.04 -18.72
N TYR A 226 9.33 21.57 -17.93
CA TYR A 226 9.23 21.95 -16.51
C TYR A 226 10.43 21.48 -15.67
N HIS A 227 10.85 20.24 -15.86
CA HIS A 227 11.98 19.66 -15.11
C HIS A 227 13.34 19.93 -15.76
N ASN A 228 13.37 20.37 -17.02
CA ASN A 228 14.59 20.48 -17.86
C ASN A 228 15.31 19.13 -17.99
N ILE A 229 14.54 18.07 -18.25
CA ILE A 229 15.00 16.67 -18.37
C ILE A 229 14.38 16.09 -19.63
N THR A 230 15.18 15.37 -20.44
CA THR A 230 14.69 14.66 -21.61
C THR A 230 14.39 13.19 -21.28
N LEU A 231 13.30 12.66 -21.82
CA LEU A 231 12.94 11.25 -21.65
C LEU A 231 13.63 10.38 -22.71
N ASP A 232 14.23 9.27 -22.30
CA ASP A 232 14.68 8.22 -23.23
C ASP A 232 13.45 7.56 -23.91
N GLY A 233 13.62 7.09 -25.17
CA GLY A 233 12.51 6.70 -26.03
C GLY A 233 11.55 5.64 -25.48
N ASP A 234 12.06 4.73 -24.65
CA ASP A 234 11.28 3.60 -24.09
C ASP A 234 10.82 3.79 -22.64
N VAL A 235 10.90 4.99 -22.10
CA VAL A 235 10.64 5.29 -20.69
C VAL A 235 9.15 5.29 -20.37
N ILE A 236 8.31 5.85 -21.24
CA ILE A 236 6.87 5.99 -21.01
C ILE A 236 6.15 4.64 -20.86
N PRO A 237 6.36 3.64 -21.74
CA PRO A 237 5.78 2.31 -21.55
C PRO A 237 6.20 1.66 -20.23
N GLU A 238 7.47 1.86 -19.81
CA GLU A 238 7.95 1.33 -18.53
C GLU A 238 7.29 2.02 -17.34
N ILE A 239 7.09 3.36 -17.39
CA ILE A 239 6.37 4.12 -16.36
C ILE A 239 4.95 3.60 -16.20
N VAL A 240 4.21 3.42 -17.30
CA VAL A 240 2.81 2.93 -17.27
C VAL A 240 2.75 1.54 -16.66
N ARG A 241 3.66 0.64 -17.07
CA ARG A 241 3.75 -0.72 -16.54
C ARG A 241 4.06 -0.74 -15.05
N LEU A 242 5.04 0.07 -14.61
CA LEU A 242 5.44 0.16 -13.20
C LEU A 242 4.35 0.80 -12.34
N ALA A 243 3.73 1.87 -12.81
CA ALA A 243 2.63 2.54 -12.11
C ALA A 243 1.45 1.59 -11.89
N LYS A 244 1.01 0.88 -12.94
CA LYS A 244 -0.07 -0.11 -12.86
C LYS A 244 0.23 -1.22 -11.85
N ARG A 245 1.48 -1.68 -11.80
CA ARG A 245 1.90 -2.79 -10.95
C ARG A 245 2.13 -2.38 -9.49
N TYR A 246 2.72 -1.20 -9.27
CA TYR A 246 3.26 -0.80 -7.97
C TYR A 246 2.54 0.37 -7.31
N MET A 247 1.57 1.00 -8.00
CA MET A 247 0.75 2.09 -7.46
C MET A 247 -0.76 1.79 -7.55
N PRO A 248 -1.24 0.69 -6.91
CA PRO A 248 -2.63 0.23 -7.04
C PRO A 248 -3.64 1.18 -6.40
N GLU A 249 -3.21 2.13 -5.56
CA GLU A 249 -4.09 3.09 -4.90
C GLU A 249 -4.72 4.11 -5.86
N ARG A 250 -4.11 4.32 -7.03
CA ARG A 250 -4.59 5.24 -8.07
C ARG A 250 -4.63 4.53 -9.41
N ASN A 251 -5.71 4.76 -10.15
CA ASN A 251 -5.85 4.22 -11.50
C ASN A 251 -5.00 5.00 -12.52
N LEU A 252 -4.70 4.33 -13.63
CA LEU A 252 -4.20 4.99 -14.82
C LEU A 252 -5.24 6.03 -15.32
N PRO A 253 -4.79 7.12 -15.94
CA PRO A 253 -3.41 7.52 -16.19
C PRO A 253 -2.76 8.26 -15.02
N ALA A 254 -3.52 8.62 -13.96
CA ALA A 254 -3.04 9.49 -12.89
C ALA A 254 -1.84 8.90 -12.14
N SER A 255 -1.82 7.58 -11.87
CA SER A 255 -0.68 6.92 -11.24
C SER A 255 0.59 6.99 -12.08
N ALA A 256 0.47 6.85 -13.40
CA ALA A 256 1.62 6.92 -14.31
C ALA A 256 2.15 8.36 -14.45
N ILE A 257 1.26 9.35 -14.49
CA ILE A 257 1.63 10.78 -14.50
C ILE A 257 2.37 11.14 -13.19
N ASP A 258 1.87 10.69 -12.05
CA ASP A 258 2.49 10.92 -10.73
C ASP A 258 3.89 10.28 -10.66
N LEU A 259 4.04 9.07 -11.20
CA LEU A 259 5.33 8.39 -11.26
C LEU A 259 6.33 9.11 -12.19
N LEU A 260 5.88 9.60 -13.34
CA LEU A 260 6.69 10.39 -14.26
C LEU A 260 7.23 11.64 -13.57
N ASP A 261 6.33 12.46 -13.02
CA ASP A 261 6.66 13.72 -12.35
C ASP A 261 7.65 13.50 -11.19
N ARG A 262 7.36 12.51 -10.34
CA ARG A 262 8.22 12.14 -9.20
C ARG A 262 9.60 11.64 -9.65
N SER A 263 9.65 10.85 -10.72
CA SER A 263 10.93 10.33 -11.24
C SER A 263 11.81 11.45 -11.79
N MET A 264 11.23 12.38 -12.53
CA MET A 264 11.94 13.56 -13.02
C MET A 264 12.44 14.46 -11.88
N ALA A 265 11.58 14.71 -10.89
CA ALA A 265 11.96 15.50 -9.71
C ALA A 265 13.10 14.84 -8.91
N SER A 266 13.04 13.52 -8.69
CA SER A 266 14.08 12.77 -7.96
C SER A 266 15.43 12.86 -8.65
N VAL A 267 15.47 12.60 -9.96
CA VAL A 267 16.71 12.65 -10.76
C VAL A 267 17.30 14.05 -10.81
N LYS A 268 16.44 15.08 -10.93
CA LYS A 268 16.89 16.48 -10.88
C LYS A 268 17.60 16.79 -9.57
N ILE A 269 16.96 16.46 -8.43
CA ILE A 269 17.53 16.73 -7.09
C ILE A 269 18.82 15.95 -6.88
N GLU A 270 18.88 14.66 -7.27
CA GLU A 270 20.10 13.85 -7.13
C GLU A 270 21.26 14.47 -7.90
N LYS A 271 21.04 14.91 -9.13
CA LYS A 271 22.09 15.55 -9.94
C LYS A 271 22.48 16.93 -9.44
N GLU A 272 21.55 17.71 -8.92
CA GLU A 272 21.85 18.99 -8.27
C GLU A 272 22.69 18.80 -7.00
N MET A 273 22.51 17.71 -6.26
CA MET A 273 23.31 17.36 -5.07
C MET A 273 24.69 16.79 -5.42
N GLU A 274 24.84 16.09 -6.55
CA GLU A 274 26.11 15.53 -7.02
C GLU A 274 27.02 16.59 -7.67
N GLN A 275 26.44 17.64 -8.26
CA GLN A 275 27.18 18.72 -8.90
C GLN A 275 27.73 19.73 -7.87
N THR A 276 28.90 19.39 -7.30
CA THR A 276 29.76 20.35 -6.58
C THR A 276 30.67 21.18 -7.51
N THR A 277 30.59 20.99 -8.83
CA THR A 277 31.42 21.71 -9.82
C THR A 277 30.62 22.10 -11.06
N ASN A 278 30.71 23.38 -11.43
CA ASN A 278 30.09 24.07 -12.55
C ASN A 278 30.30 23.38 -13.91
N ASP A 279 29.37 22.58 -14.37
CA ASP A 279 29.22 22.21 -15.78
C ASP A 279 27.74 22.34 -16.19
N GLU A 280 27.37 23.54 -16.66
CA GLU A 280 25.99 23.93 -17.05
C GLU A 280 25.49 23.29 -18.36
N SER A 281 26.22 22.35 -18.97
CA SER A 281 25.93 21.89 -20.36
C SER A 281 25.44 20.46 -20.51
N ASN A 282 25.14 19.71 -19.44
CA ASN A 282 24.69 18.33 -19.59
C ASN A 282 23.17 18.21 -19.50
N THR A 283 22.51 18.01 -20.66
CA THR A 283 21.10 17.62 -20.72
C THR A 283 20.89 16.33 -19.91
N ILE A 284 20.09 16.40 -18.87
CA ILE A 284 19.75 15.26 -18.03
C ILE A 284 18.78 14.37 -18.82
N ILE A 285 19.06 13.08 -18.93
CA ILE A 285 18.19 12.11 -19.61
C ILE A 285 17.64 11.14 -18.57
N LEU A 286 16.31 11.04 -18.47
CA LEU A 286 15.66 10.06 -17.59
C LEU A 286 15.65 8.69 -18.29
N LYS A 287 16.25 7.70 -17.65
CA LYS A 287 16.33 6.32 -18.12
C LYS A 287 15.46 5.39 -17.27
N LYS A 288 15.21 4.17 -17.80
CA LYS A 288 14.42 3.15 -17.10
C LYS A 288 14.93 2.80 -15.70
N ASP A 289 16.25 2.74 -15.52
CA ASP A 289 16.84 2.36 -14.24
C ASP A 289 16.61 3.41 -13.15
N GLU A 290 16.59 4.70 -13.53
CA GLU A 290 16.28 5.79 -12.60
C GLU A 290 14.83 5.72 -12.11
N ILE A 291 13.88 5.38 -13.01
CA ILE A 291 12.48 5.18 -12.63
C ILE A 291 12.33 3.98 -11.69
N ARG A 292 13.01 2.88 -11.99
CA ARG A 292 13.02 1.69 -11.13
C ARG A 292 13.57 2.01 -9.75
N ASN A 293 14.63 2.82 -9.66
CA ASN A 293 15.17 3.28 -8.39
C ASN A 293 14.16 4.12 -7.59
N VAL A 294 13.40 4.99 -8.26
CA VAL A 294 12.34 5.78 -7.62
C VAL A 294 11.24 4.85 -7.10
N VAL A 295 10.77 3.90 -7.92
CA VAL A 295 9.77 2.91 -7.47
C VAL A 295 10.31 2.06 -6.33
N ALA A 296 11.58 1.65 -6.38
CA ALA A 296 12.23 0.92 -5.30
C ALA A 296 12.25 1.71 -3.98
N LYS A 297 12.58 3.01 -4.03
CA LYS A 297 12.53 3.90 -2.86
C LYS A 297 11.11 4.07 -2.31
N MET A 298 10.10 4.10 -3.18
CA MET A 298 8.69 4.25 -2.79
C MET A 298 8.11 2.98 -2.15
N THR A 299 8.47 1.83 -2.69
CA THR A 299 7.86 0.54 -2.32
C THR A 299 8.71 -0.29 -1.37
N GLY A 300 9.97 0.09 -1.16
CA GLY A 300 10.95 -0.73 -0.43
C GLY A 300 11.47 -1.93 -1.23
N ILE A 301 11.03 -2.12 -2.50
CA ILE A 301 11.40 -3.27 -3.32
C ILE A 301 12.63 -2.92 -4.15
N PRO A 302 13.72 -3.68 -4.06
CA PRO A 302 14.88 -3.46 -4.92
C PRO A 302 14.52 -3.66 -6.40
N MET A 303 14.57 -2.60 -7.19
CA MET A 303 14.29 -2.62 -8.63
C MET A 303 15.51 -2.27 -9.49
N GLY A 304 16.68 -2.10 -8.87
CA GLY A 304 17.96 -1.89 -9.57
C GLY A 304 18.31 -3.09 -10.41
N ASN A 305 19.20 -2.92 -11.40
CA ASN A 305 19.62 -3.92 -12.41
C ASN A 305 19.33 -5.37 -12.03
N ILE A 306 18.06 -5.74 -12.12
CA ILE A 306 17.42 -6.97 -11.63
C ILE A 306 18.13 -8.21 -12.17
N GLN A 307 18.88 -8.08 -13.26
CA GLN A 307 19.51 -9.24 -13.86
C GLN A 307 20.87 -9.63 -13.26
N SER A 308 21.66 -8.73 -12.70
CA SER A 308 22.96 -9.10 -12.13
C SER A 308 22.96 -9.18 -10.61
N GLU A 309 22.47 -8.17 -9.91
CA GLU A 309 22.48 -8.15 -8.44
C GLU A 309 21.41 -9.06 -7.82
N GLU A 310 20.21 -9.12 -8.40
CA GLU A 310 19.16 -10.04 -7.92
C GLU A 310 19.55 -11.50 -8.23
N ARG A 311 20.15 -11.79 -9.39
CA ARG A 311 20.71 -13.12 -9.66
C ARG A 311 21.82 -13.48 -8.67
N GLN A 312 22.67 -12.53 -8.32
CA GLN A 312 23.74 -12.75 -7.35
C GLN A 312 23.17 -12.94 -5.94
N ARG A 313 22.16 -12.13 -5.53
CA ARG A 313 21.42 -12.34 -4.27
C ARG A 313 20.71 -13.68 -4.26
N LEU A 314 19.98 -14.01 -5.32
CA LEU A 314 19.29 -15.30 -5.42
C LEU A 314 20.29 -16.47 -5.38
N SER A 315 21.46 -16.34 -6.00
CA SER A 315 22.51 -17.38 -5.90
C SER A 315 23.12 -17.51 -4.50
N SER A 316 23.07 -16.46 -3.67
CA SER A 316 23.55 -16.47 -2.28
C SER A 316 22.40 -16.58 -1.25
N ALA A 317 21.16 -16.79 -1.71
CA ALA A 317 19.98 -16.83 -0.87
C ALA A 317 20.07 -17.88 0.24
N GLU A 318 20.56 -19.07 -0.10
CA GLU A 318 20.74 -20.18 0.84
C GLU A 318 21.69 -19.80 1.97
N ASP A 319 22.84 -19.20 1.65
CA ASP A 319 23.82 -18.72 2.63
C ASP A 319 23.28 -17.63 3.52
N ILE A 320 22.47 -16.70 2.97
CA ILE A 320 21.85 -15.62 3.72
C ILE A 320 20.86 -16.16 4.73
N LEU A 321 20.00 -17.10 4.33
CA LEU A 321 19.00 -17.69 5.21
C LEU A 321 19.65 -18.58 6.28
N HIS A 322 20.72 -19.31 5.94
CA HIS A 322 21.46 -20.15 6.90
C HIS A 322 22.19 -19.35 8.00
N LYS A 323 22.44 -18.06 7.80
CA LYS A 323 23.00 -17.19 8.85
C LYS A 323 22.03 -17.00 10.03
N ARG A 324 20.72 -17.07 9.77
CA ARG A 324 19.67 -16.86 10.79
C ARG A 324 18.95 -18.14 11.20
N VAL A 325 18.80 -19.09 10.29
CA VAL A 325 18.04 -20.33 10.50
C VAL A 325 18.97 -21.54 10.45
N VAL A 326 19.04 -22.26 11.55
CA VAL A 326 19.95 -23.38 11.72
C VAL A 326 19.24 -24.72 11.49
N GLY A 327 19.84 -25.60 10.69
CA GLY A 327 19.43 -27.00 10.59
C GLY A 327 18.18 -27.28 9.75
N GLN A 328 17.66 -26.29 9.00
CA GLN A 328 16.47 -26.44 8.16
C GLN A 328 16.80 -26.40 6.65
N ASN A 329 17.89 -27.07 6.25
CA ASN A 329 18.42 -26.99 4.87
C ASN A 329 17.39 -27.41 3.82
N HIS A 330 16.62 -28.50 4.07
CA HIS A 330 15.60 -28.98 3.16
C HIS A 330 14.45 -27.99 3.04
N ALA A 331 14.04 -27.34 4.16
CA ALA A 331 12.98 -26.34 4.17
C ALA A 331 13.40 -25.09 3.39
N ILE A 332 14.60 -24.58 3.61
CA ILE A 332 15.15 -23.43 2.91
C ILE A 332 15.21 -23.72 1.40
N LYS A 333 15.72 -24.87 1.01
CA LYS A 333 15.83 -25.27 -0.40
C LYS A 333 14.46 -25.33 -1.09
N SER A 334 13.50 -26.04 -0.50
CA SER A 334 12.14 -26.19 -1.05
C SER A 334 11.45 -24.82 -1.26
N ILE A 335 11.60 -23.89 -0.29
CA ILE A 335 11.02 -22.56 -0.39
C ILE A 335 11.73 -21.73 -1.48
N LEU A 336 13.06 -21.80 -1.55
CA LEU A 336 13.82 -21.06 -2.56
C LEU A 336 13.51 -21.55 -3.97
N ASP A 337 13.36 -22.86 -4.18
CA ASP A 337 13.00 -23.45 -5.48
C ASP A 337 11.65 -22.87 -5.96
N ALA A 338 10.63 -22.80 -5.10
CA ALA A 338 9.34 -22.22 -5.43
C ALA A 338 9.39 -20.69 -5.63
N VAL A 339 10.21 -19.97 -4.85
CA VAL A 339 10.45 -18.54 -5.04
C VAL A 339 11.11 -18.28 -6.38
N PHE A 340 12.10 -19.09 -6.78
CA PHE A 340 12.77 -18.97 -8.07
C PHE A 340 11.82 -19.24 -9.23
N GLU A 341 10.95 -20.24 -9.11
CA GLU A 341 9.91 -20.52 -10.10
C GLU A 341 8.97 -19.31 -10.26
N SER A 342 8.49 -18.75 -9.17
CA SER A 342 7.65 -17.57 -9.19
C SER A 342 8.35 -16.36 -9.83
N ARG A 343 9.62 -16.09 -9.46
CA ARG A 343 10.39 -14.96 -9.99
C ARG A 343 10.78 -15.12 -11.45
N SER A 344 10.87 -16.35 -11.95
CA SER A 344 11.12 -16.62 -13.37
C SER A 344 9.93 -16.28 -14.28
N GLY A 345 8.75 -16.00 -13.69
CA GLY A 345 7.51 -15.69 -14.42
C GLY A 345 6.79 -16.92 -14.97
N LEU A 346 7.16 -18.12 -14.50
CA LEU A 346 6.52 -19.38 -14.91
C LEU A 346 5.22 -19.68 -14.15
N ASN A 347 4.97 -18.96 -13.05
CA ASN A 347 3.75 -19.09 -12.27
C ASN A 347 2.54 -18.43 -12.95
N LYS A 348 1.34 -18.90 -12.61
CA LYS A 348 0.09 -18.33 -13.07
C LYS A 348 -0.04 -16.89 -12.58
N LYS A 349 -0.32 -15.96 -13.49
CA LYS A 349 -0.50 -14.55 -13.16
C LYS A 349 -1.64 -14.35 -12.15
N GLY A 350 -1.40 -13.50 -11.16
CA GLY A 350 -2.39 -13.13 -10.16
C GLY A 350 -2.41 -14.01 -8.91
N GLN A 351 -1.70 -15.12 -8.86
CA GLN A 351 -1.52 -15.91 -7.63
C GLN A 351 -0.39 -15.37 -6.74
N PRO A 352 -0.39 -15.65 -5.42
CA PRO A 352 0.71 -15.32 -4.52
C PRO A 352 2.07 -15.85 -5.01
N ILE A 353 3.18 -15.27 -4.54
CA ILE A 353 4.55 -15.73 -4.86
C ILE A 353 4.70 -17.21 -4.54
N GLY A 354 4.09 -17.65 -3.43
CA GLY A 354 4.00 -19.03 -3.01
C GLY A 354 3.16 -19.13 -1.75
N SER A 355 2.65 -20.33 -1.49
CA SER A 355 1.87 -20.66 -0.30
C SER A 355 2.47 -21.88 0.38
N PHE A 356 3.02 -21.70 1.58
CA PHE A 356 3.77 -22.71 2.29
C PHE A 356 3.09 -23.10 3.60
N PHE A 357 3.12 -24.38 3.90
CA PHE A 357 2.64 -24.88 5.18
C PHE A 357 3.80 -25.44 6.01
N PHE A 358 4.20 -24.71 7.06
CA PHE A 358 5.30 -25.09 7.94
C PHE A 358 4.80 -25.98 9.07
N LEU A 359 5.19 -27.23 9.05
CA LEU A 359 4.82 -28.24 10.05
C LEU A 359 6.00 -28.59 10.96
N GLY A 360 5.75 -28.82 12.23
CA GLY A 360 6.76 -29.32 13.14
C GLY A 360 6.67 -28.80 14.55
N PRO A 361 7.52 -29.29 15.45
CA PRO A 361 7.51 -28.92 16.84
C PRO A 361 7.68 -27.42 17.09
N THR A 362 7.26 -26.97 18.26
CA THR A 362 7.49 -25.59 18.69
C THR A 362 8.99 -25.31 18.86
N GLY A 363 9.44 -24.12 18.47
CA GLY A 363 10.84 -23.71 18.67
C GLY A 363 11.83 -24.25 17.64
N THR A 364 11.36 -24.78 16.50
CA THR A 364 12.20 -25.28 15.38
C THR A 364 12.60 -24.20 14.36
N GLY A 365 12.14 -22.94 14.55
CA GLY A 365 12.54 -21.82 13.70
C GLY A 365 11.54 -21.44 12.61
N LYS A 366 10.29 -21.94 12.62
CA LYS A 366 9.24 -21.61 11.64
C LYS A 366 9.04 -20.11 11.47
N THR A 367 8.81 -19.39 12.55
CA THR A 367 8.61 -17.93 12.54
C THR A 367 9.89 -17.16 12.19
N GLU A 368 11.07 -17.68 12.58
CA GLU A 368 12.35 -17.06 12.24
C GLU A 368 12.66 -17.18 10.75
N LEU A 369 12.31 -18.32 10.13
CA LEU A 369 12.44 -18.48 8.68
C LEU A 369 11.49 -17.52 7.93
N ALA A 370 10.26 -17.32 8.41
CA ALA A 370 9.33 -16.35 7.83
C ALA A 370 9.89 -14.92 7.88
N LYS A 371 10.52 -14.51 9.01
CA LYS A 371 11.19 -13.21 9.11
C LYS A 371 12.41 -13.10 8.20
N SER A 372 13.21 -14.15 8.12
CA SER A 372 14.40 -14.18 7.25
C SER A 372 14.02 -14.10 5.78
N LEU A 373 12.88 -14.70 5.40
CA LEU A 373 12.32 -14.59 4.04
C LEU A 373 11.80 -13.17 3.76
N ALA A 374 11.19 -12.49 4.74
CA ALA A 374 10.76 -11.11 4.59
C ALA A 374 11.97 -10.18 4.33
N GLU A 375 13.02 -10.31 5.14
CA GLU A 375 14.27 -9.56 4.95
C GLU A 375 14.94 -9.89 3.61
N PHE A 376 14.98 -11.15 3.23
CA PHE A 376 15.57 -11.58 1.96
C PHE A 376 14.80 -11.07 0.75
N LEU A 377 13.46 -11.20 0.75
CA LEU A 377 12.61 -10.87 -0.40
C LEU A 377 12.32 -9.37 -0.53
N PHE A 378 12.18 -8.67 0.60
CA PHE A 378 11.68 -7.30 0.66
C PHE A 378 12.66 -6.32 1.32
N ASN A 379 13.88 -6.76 1.68
CA ASN A 379 14.93 -5.96 2.35
C ASN A 379 14.53 -5.38 3.71
N ASP A 380 13.49 -5.91 4.31
CA ASP A 380 12.96 -5.42 5.58
C ASP A 380 12.35 -6.58 6.38
N ASP A 381 12.89 -6.85 7.55
CA ASP A 381 12.39 -7.90 8.44
C ASP A 381 11.04 -7.53 9.12
N THR A 382 10.63 -6.26 8.98
CA THR A 382 9.32 -5.77 9.41
C THR A 382 8.24 -5.96 8.34
N SER A 383 8.62 -6.28 7.10
CA SER A 383 7.68 -6.60 6.00
C SER A 383 7.02 -7.97 6.20
N ILE A 384 6.49 -8.21 7.42
CA ILE A 384 5.74 -9.41 7.80
C ILE A 384 4.41 -9.02 8.43
N LEU A 385 3.32 -9.53 7.85
CA LEU A 385 1.96 -9.40 8.39
C LEU A 385 1.64 -10.68 9.16
N ARG A 386 1.62 -10.61 10.48
CA ARG A 386 1.40 -11.77 11.33
C ARG A 386 -0.01 -11.77 11.90
N PHE A 387 -0.70 -12.89 11.70
CA PHE A 387 -2.02 -13.18 12.28
C PHE A 387 -1.93 -14.43 13.15
N ASP A 388 -2.13 -14.28 14.45
CA ASP A 388 -2.23 -15.41 15.40
C ASP A 388 -3.63 -16.00 15.30
N MET A 389 -3.74 -17.19 14.74
CA MET A 389 -5.03 -17.83 14.49
C MET A 389 -5.73 -18.29 15.80
N SER A 390 -5.04 -18.25 16.92
CA SER A 390 -5.66 -18.45 18.23
C SER A 390 -6.65 -17.34 18.64
N GLU A 391 -6.57 -16.16 18.00
CA GLU A 391 -7.50 -15.04 18.18
C GLU A 391 -8.79 -15.22 17.35
N TYR A 392 -8.75 -16.10 16.35
CA TYR A 392 -9.85 -16.33 15.39
C TYR A 392 -10.51 -17.69 15.56
N LYS A 393 -10.71 -18.14 16.82
CA LYS A 393 -11.35 -19.41 17.17
C LYS A 393 -12.86 -19.41 16.99
N GLU A 394 -13.48 -18.25 17.12
CA GLU A 394 -14.92 -18.06 17.06
C GLU A 394 -15.31 -17.45 15.69
N GLU A 395 -16.48 -17.84 15.17
CA GLU A 395 -16.96 -17.37 13.88
C GLU A 395 -17.02 -15.83 13.78
N HIS A 396 -17.45 -15.17 14.85
CA HIS A 396 -17.51 -13.70 14.86
C HIS A 396 -16.15 -13.03 14.81
N SER A 397 -15.09 -13.67 15.35
CA SER A 397 -13.72 -13.16 15.26
C SER A 397 -13.20 -13.20 13.83
N VAL A 398 -13.61 -14.19 13.04
CA VAL A 398 -13.23 -14.29 11.63
C VAL A 398 -13.74 -13.10 10.81
N ALA A 399 -14.90 -12.54 11.20
CA ALA A 399 -15.45 -11.35 10.54
C ALA A 399 -14.49 -10.14 10.63
N LEU A 400 -13.60 -10.07 11.61
CA LEU A 400 -12.59 -9.01 11.70
C LEU A 400 -11.59 -9.05 10.54
N LEU A 401 -11.29 -10.25 10.00
CA LEU A 401 -10.32 -10.39 8.89
C LEU A 401 -10.85 -9.81 7.58
N TYR A 402 -12.14 -9.97 7.28
CA TYR A 402 -12.75 -9.53 6.02
C TYR A 402 -13.85 -8.49 6.19
N GLY A 403 -14.08 -8.00 7.39
CA GLY A 403 -15.02 -6.93 7.71
C GLY A 403 -16.29 -7.42 8.41
N ALA A 404 -16.82 -6.59 9.31
CA ALA A 404 -18.06 -6.85 10.04
C ALA A 404 -19.28 -6.76 9.09
N PRO A 405 -20.41 -7.44 9.40
CA PRO A 405 -21.65 -7.25 8.66
C PRO A 405 -22.21 -5.84 8.76
N PRO A 406 -23.00 -5.38 7.78
CA PRO A 406 -23.68 -4.09 7.86
C PRO A 406 -24.50 -3.94 9.16
N GLY A 407 -24.35 -2.81 9.85
CA GLY A 407 -25.03 -2.52 11.11
C GLY A 407 -24.32 -2.99 12.38
N TYR A 408 -23.20 -3.66 12.28
CA TYR A 408 -22.34 -4.03 13.43
C TYR A 408 -21.21 -3.02 13.62
N VAL A 409 -20.73 -2.90 14.88
CA VAL A 409 -19.57 -2.07 15.21
C VAL A 409 -18.35 -2.56 14.42
N GLY A 410 -17.59 -1.63 13.80
CA GLY A 410 -16.42 -1.95 12.96
C GLY A 410 -16.73 -2.18 11.47
N TYR A 411 -17.99 -2.05 11.02
CA TYR A 411 -18.34 -2.19 9.60
C TYR A 411 -17.58 -1.20 8.71
N GLU A 412 -17.48 0.06 9.11
CA GLU A 412 -16.81 1.13 8.34
C GLU A 412 -15.29 0.98 8.28
N GLU A 413 -14.70 0.22 9.19
CA GLU A 413 -13.27 -0.04 9.23
C GLU A 413 -12.82 -1.00 8.13
N GLY A 414 -13.73 -1.87 7.65
CA GLY A 414 -13.43 -2.91 6.66
C GLY A 414 -12.70 -4.10 7.25
N GLY A 415 -12.15 -4.97 6.39
CA GLY A 415 -11.41 -6.15 6.80
C GLY A 415 -9.96 -5.87 7.19
N LEU A 416 -9.53 -6.30 8.38
CA LEU A 416 -8.16 -6.12 8.86
C LEU A 416 -7.13 -6.69 7.87
N LEU A 417 -7.35 -7.90 7.35
CA LEU A 417 -6.46 -8.58 6.42
C LEU A 417 -6.37 -7.82 5.09
N VAL A 418 -7.51 -7.35 4.57
CA VAL A 418 -7.57 -6.54 3.34
C VAL A 418 -6.88 -5.19 3.51
N ASN A 419 -7.10 -4.52 4.64
CA ASN A 419 -6.47 -3.23 4.92
C ASN A 419 -4.95 -3.36 5.03
N GLN A 420 -4.45 -4.39 5.75
CA GLN A 420 -3.02 -4.59 5.91
C GLN A 420 -2.31 -4.94 4.60
N ILE A 421 -2.88 -5.84 3.77
CA ILE A 421 -2.25 -6.18 2.49
C ILE A 421 -2.28 -5.02 1.49
N ARG A 422 -3.29 -4.14 1.56
CA ARG A 422 -3.33 -2.93 0.75
C ARG A 422 -2.25 -1.93 1.14
N GLN A 423 -1.92 -1.84 2.43
CA GLN A 423 -0.84 -0.98 2.93
C GLN A 423 0.54 -1.58 2.65
N HIS A 424 0.66 -2.92 2.74
CA HIS A 424 1.91 -3.65 2.58
C HIS A 424 1.77 -4.79 1.58
N PRO A 425 1.58 -4.50 0.27
CA PRO A 425 1.34 -5.52 -0.75
C PRO A 425 2.54 -6.44 -1.00
N TYR A 426 3.73 -6.02 -0.59
CA TYR A 426 4.97 -6.78 -0.66
C TYR A 426 5.37 -7.21 0.74
N SER A 427 4.84 -8.33 1.17
CA SER A 427 5.04 -8.83 2.53
C SER A 427 4.99 -10.34 2.62
N VAL A 428 5.53 -10.87 3.69
CA VAL A 428 5.25 -12.24 4.13
C VAL A 428 4.00 -12.20 4.99
N VAL A 429 2.94 -12.88 4.57
CA VAL A 429 1.72 -13.03 5.37
C VAL A 429 1.79 -14.33 6.14
N LEU A 430 1.96 -14.24 7.45
CA LEU A 430 2.11 -15.37 8.35
C LEU A 430 0.84 -15.62 9.14
N PHE A 431 0.20 -16.75 8.90
CA PHE A 431 -0.92 -17.28 9.69
C PHE A 431 -0.38 -18.31 10.69
N ASP A 432 -0.21 -17.90 11.94
CA ASP A 432 0.42 -18.70 12.97
C ASP A 432 -0.61 -19.56 13.72
N GLU A 433 -0.28 -20.84 14.01
CA GLU A 433 -1.13 -21.81 14.71
C GLU A 433 -2.51 -22.03 14.05
N ILE A 434 -2.50 -22.28 12.72
CA ILE A 434 -3.70 -22.35 11.87
C ILE A 434 -4.71 -23.42 12.34
N GLU A 435 -4.27 -24.47 13.02
CA GLU A 435 -5.13 -25.51 13.61
C GLU A 435 -6.09 -25.00 14.67
N LYS A 436 -5.85 -23.81 15.21
CA LYS A 436 -6.71 -23.17 16.21
C LYS A 436 -7.83 -22.33 15.64
N ALA A 437 -7.75 -22.02 14.35
CA ALA A 437 -8.71 -21.17 13.66
C ALA A 437 -10.09 -21.82 13.52
N HIS A 438 -11.13 -20.99 13.53
CA HIS A 438 -12.47 -21.44 13.16
C HIS A 438 -12.51 -21.89 11.68
N ARG A 439 -13.32 -22.90 11.37
CA ARG A 439 -13.38 -23.50 10.03
C ARG A 439 -13.74 -22.53 8.91
N SER A 440 -14.47 -21.47 9.18
CA SER A 440 -14.85 -20.44 8.19
C SER A 440 -13.67 -19.62 7.67
N VAL A 441 -12.54 -19.59 8.39
CA VAL A 441 -11.31 -18.89 7.93
C VAL A 441 -10.77 -19.53 6.64
N PHE A 442 -10.94 -20.84 6.47
CA PHE A 442 -10.43 -21.55 5.29
C PHE A 442 -11.09 -21.10 3.99
N ASP A 443 -12.33 -20.60 4.04
CA ASP A 443 -13.00 -20.08 2.85
C ASP A 443 -12.31 -18.80 2.34
N LEU A 444 -11.75 -17.97 3.24
CA LEU A 444 -10.95 -16.80 2.87
C LEU A 444 -9.62 -17.23 2.26
N PHE A 445 -8.97 -18.23 2.84
CA PHE A 445 -7.70 -18.74 2.32
C PHE A 445 -7.84 -19.35 0.94
N LEU A 446 -8.93 -20.08 0.68
CA LEU A 446 -9.22 -20.64 -0.65
C LEU A 446 -9.30 -19.51 -1.69
N GLN A 447 -9.99 -18.41 -1.39
CA GLN A 447 -10.06 -17.26 -2.28
C GLN A 447 -8.69 -16.63 -2.54
N ILE A 448 -7.88 -16.43 -1.47
CA ILE A 448 -6.53 -15.87 -1.60
C ILE A 448 -5.61 -16.78 -2.44
N LEU A 449 -5.66 -18.10 -2.22
CA LEU A 449 -4.79 -19.05 -2.90
C LEU A 449 -5.18 -19.28 -4.37
N ASP A 450 -6.47 -19.21 -4.71
CA ASP A 450 -6.96 -19.40 -6.07
C ASP A 450 -6.83 -18.16 -6.93
N GLU A 451 -7.29 -17.02 -6.41
CA GLU A 451 -7.43 -15.77 -7.17
C GLU A 451 -6.33 -14.75 -6.85
N GLY A 452 -5.57 -14.96 -5.76
CA GLY A 452 -4.61 -13.98 -5.23
C GLY A 452 -5.26 -12.71 -4.72
N LYS A 453 -6.56 -12.71 -4.50
CA LYS A 453 -7.34 -11.55 -4.07
C LYS A 453 -8.33 -11.91 -2.99
N LEU A 454 -8.62 -10.94 -2.13
CA LEU A 454 -9.65 -11.06 -1.11
C LEU A 454 -10.52 -9.79 -1.14
N HIS A 455 -11.83 -9.96 -1.19
CA HIS A 455 -12.79 -8.87 -1.10
C HIS A 455 -13.29 -8.72 0.32
N ASP A 456 -13.21 -7.50 0.88
CA ASP A 456 -13.87 -7.21 2.15
C ASP A 456 -15.37 -6.90 1.94
N ARG A 457 -16.09 -6.78 3.05
CA ARG A 457 -17.53 -6.48 3.02
C ARG A 457 -17.85 -5.04 2.56
N LEU A 458 -16.88 -4.17 2.47
CA LEU A 458 -17.00 -2.85 1.87
C LEU A 458 -16.73 -2.85 0.35
N GLY A 459 -16.42 -4.02 -0.25
CA GLY A 459 -16.05 -4.14 -1.66
C GLY A 459 -14.60 -3.74 -1.96
N ARG A 460 -13.77 -3.52 -0.95
CA ARG A 460 -12.34 -3.25 -1.13
C ARG A 460 -11.63 -4.53 -1.48
N VAL A 461 -10.66 -4.45 -2.38
CA VAL A 461 -9.86 -5.60 -2.82
C VAL A 461 -8.48 -5.56 -2.20
N GLY A 462 -8.09 -6.63 -1.51
CA GLY A 462 -6.72 -6.91 -1.10
C GLY A 462 -6.04 -7.80 -2.15
N ASP A 463 -4.92 -7.37 -2.69
CA ASP A 463 -4.16 -8.11 -3.70
C ASP A 463 -2.93 -8.78 -3.05
N PHE A 464 -2.90 -10.11 -3.09
CA PHE A 464 -1.85 -10.96 -2.51
C PHE A 464 -0.86 -11.49 -3.55
N SER A 465 -0.96 -11.07 -4.82
CA SER A 465 -0.12 -11.57 -5.91
C SER A 465 1.37 -11.30 -5.71
N ASN A 466 1.72 -10.32 -4.89
CA ASN A 466 3.10 -9.98 -4.54
C ASN A 466 3.48 -10.43 -3.12
N ALA A 467 2.62 -11.15 -2.43
CA ALA A 467 2.85 -11.65 -1.07
C ALA A 467 3.31 -13.11 -1.08
N LEU A 468 4.08 -13.48 -0.05
CA LEU A 468 4.41 -14.86 0.28
C LEU A 468 3.52 -15.30 1.43
N ILE A 469 2.72 -16.35 1.24
CA ILE A 469 1.78 -16.84 2.24
C ILE A 469 2.42 -17.99 3.03
N ILE A 470 2.41 -17.89 4.35
CA ILE A 470 2.96 -18.93 5.23
C ILE A 470 1.91 -19.29 6.29
N PHE A 471 1.57 -20.56 6.36
CA PHE A 471 0.78 -21.13 7.43
C PHE A 471 1.71 -21.91 8.36
N THR A 472 1.54 -21.82 9.69
CA THR A 472 2.29 -22.65 10.63
C THR A 472 1.37 -23.53 11.46
N SER A 473 1.82 -24.72 11.77
CA SER A 473 1.12 -25.63 12.67
C SER A 473 2.09 -26.55 13.43
N ASN A 474 1.62 -27.04 14.55
CA ASN A 474 2.31 -28.07 15.34
C ASN A 474 1.73 -29.48 15.12
N ILE A 475 0.77 -29.62 14.20
CA ILE A 475 0.18 -30.91 13.85
C ILE A 475 1.26 -31.83 13.28
N GLY A 476 1.20 -33.12 13.61
CA GLY A 476 2.15 -34.11 13.11
C GLY A 476 3.56 -34.04 13.73
N SER A 477 3.76 -33.21 14.76
CA SER A 477 5.08 -33.07 15.41
C SER A 477 5.71 -34.40 15.85
N ASP A 478 4.92 -35.33 16.37
CA ASP A 478 5.41 -36.66 16.83
C ASP A 478 5.87 -37.49 15.62
N TYR A 479 5.11 -37.47 14.52
CA TYR A 479 5.48 -38.15 13.30
C TYR A 479 6.76 -37.56 12.70
N ILE A 480 6.85 -36.24 12.62
CA ILE A 480 8.03 -35.53 12.13
C ILE A 480 9.24 -35.85 12.99
N PHE A 481 9.08 -35.83 14.33
CA PHE A 481 10.15 -36.16 15.28
C PHE A 481 10.69 -37.58 15.05
N LYS A 482 9.79 -38.54 14.85
CA LYS A 482 10.15 -39.94 14.62
C LYS A 482 10.89 -40.08 13.27
N SER A 483 10.36 -39.51 12.19
CA SER A 483 10.94 -39.61 10.84
C SER A 483 12.36 -39.04 10.76
N PHE A 484 12.58 -37.86 11.35
CA PHE A 484 13.93 -37.29 11.44
C PHE A 484 14.85 -38.08 12.34
N GLY A 485 14.34 -38.69 13.43
CA GLY A 485 15.07 -39.60 14.28
C GLY A 485 15.53 -40.89 13.57
N GLU A 486 14.76 -41.32 12.55
CA GLU A 486 15.08 -42.42 11.67
C GLU A 486 15.98 -42.01 10.48
N GLY A 487 16.35 -40.74 10.38
CA GLY A 487 17.29 -40.21 9.39
C GLY A 487 16.65 -39.86 8.03
N HIS A 488 15.33 -39.74 7.94
CA HIS A 488 14.67 -39.36 6.67
C HIS A 488 13.76 -38.14 6.85
N VAL A 489 13.68 -37.31 5.80
CA VAL A 489 12.75 -36.17 5.73
C VAL A 489 11.39 -36.74 5.27
N PRO A 490 10.28 -36.45 6.00
CA PRO A 490 8.95 -36.85 5.56
C PRO A 490 8.62 -36.34 4.16
N THR A 491 8.04 -37.22 3.32
CA THR A 491 7.62 -36.82 1.97
C THR A 491 6.34 -36.01 2.01
N HIS A 492 6.04 -35.31 0.91
CA HIS A 492 4.82 -34.54 0.75
C HIS A 492 3.57 -35.40 1.01
N ASP A 493 3.48 -36.60 0.44
CA ASP A 493 2.33 -37.50 0.60
C ASP A 493 2.14 -37.95 2.06
N GLN A 494 3.25 -38.25 2.76
CA GLN A 494 3.21 -38.59 4.19
C GLN A 494 2.72 -37.42 5.04
N MET A 495 3.10 -36.18 4.69
CA MET A 495 2.59 -35.01 5.38
C MET A 495 1.12 -34.77 5.08
N LEU A 496 0.66 -34.97 3.85
CA LEU A 496 -0.75 -34.93 3.50
C LEU A 496 -1.58 -35.92 4.32
N GLU A 497 -1.12 -37.16 4.49
CA GLU A 497 -1.80 -38.17 5.34
C GLU A 497 -1.91 -37.70 6.80
N VAL A 498 -0.86 -37.12 7.37
CA VAL A 498 -0.87 -36.58 8.74
C VAL A 498 -1.85 -35.42 8.90
N MET A 499 -2.05 -34.63 7.84
CA MET A 499 -2.94 -33.47 7.84
C MET A 499 -4.40 -33.82 7.51
N GLN A 500 -4.65 -35.01 6.93
CA GLN A 500 -6.01 -35.48 6.63
C GLN A 500 -6.87 -35.55 7.90
N GLY A 501 -8.11 -35.10 7.77
CA GLY A 501 -9.05 -35.04 8.89
C GLY A 501 -8.93 -33.77 9.76
N GLN A 502 -7.83 -33.05 9.68
CA GLN A 502 -7.65 -31.74 10.34
C GLN A 502 -8.00 -30.58 9.42
N PHE A 503 -7.56 -30.69 8.17
CA PHE A 503 -7.75 -29.65 7.14
C PHE A 503 -8.57 -30.17 5.97
N ARG A 504 -9.24 -29.25 5.25
CA ARG A 504 -10.02 -29.59 4.06
C ARG A 504 -9.08 -29.99 2.90
N PRO A 505 -9.37 -31.07 2.17
CA PRO A 505 -8.53 -31.48 1.04
C PRO A 505 -8.35 -30.37 -0.02
N GLU A 506 -9.39 -29.55 -0.25
CA GLU A 506 -9.36 -28.45 -1.20
C GLU A 506 -8.32 -27.38 -0.82
N PHE A 507 -8.13 -27.13 0.47
CA PHE A 507 -7.15 -26.19 0.98
C PHE A 507 -5.72 -26.75 0.79
N LEU A 508 -5.52 -28.03 1.17
CA LEU A 508 -4.21 -28.66 1.04
C LEU A 508 -3.75 -28.75 -0.42
N ALA A 509 -4.66 -28.99 -1.36
CA ALA A 509 -4.35 -29.07 -2.79
C ALA A 509 -3.93 -27.76 -3.44
N ARG A 510 -4.10 -26.62 -2.74
CA ARG A 510 -3.73 -25.27 -3.22
C ARG A 510 -2.42 -24.75 -2.64
N LEU A 511 -1.84 -25.51 -1.72
CA LEU A 511 -0.53 -25.15 -1.17
C LEU A 511 0.55 -25.41 -2.21
N THR A 512 1.50 -24.49 -2.31
CA THR A 512 2.69 -24.67 -3.16
C THR A 512 3.54 -25.80 -2.60
N GLU A 513 3.75 -25.82 -1.27
CA GLU A 513 4.59 -26.84 -0.63
C GLU A 513 4.22 -27.02 0.85
N ILE A 514 4.31 -28.26 1.34
CA ILE A 514 4.20 -28.62 2.76
C ILE A 514 5.61 -28.90 3.28
N VAL A 515 6.07 -28.08 4.21
CA VAL A 515 7.47 -28.04 4.65
C VAL A 515 7.57 -28.56 6.08
N PRO A 516 8.06 -29.81 6.29
CA PRO A 516 8.32 -30.33 7.63
C PRO A 516 9.59 -29.72 8.21
N PHE A 517 9.54 -29.21 9.43
CA PHE A 517 10.68 -28.65 10.16
C PHE A 517 11.35 -29.72 11.04
N SER A 518 12.63 -29.90 10.86
CA SER A 518 13.41 -30.85 11.66
C SER A 518 13.44 -30.41 13.13
N PRO A 519 13.38 -31.36 14.06
CA PRO A 519 13.65 -31.08 15.49
C PRO A 519 15.04 -30.49 15.70
N ILE A 520 15.20 -29.64 16.69
CA ILE A 520 16.50 -29.08 17.05
C ILE A 520 17.35 -30.15 17.73
N THR A 521 18.57 -30.33 17.25
CA THR A 521 19.56 -31.23 17.87
C THR A 521 20.49 -30.46 18.82
N PRO A 522 21.21 -31.15 19.71
CA PRO A 522 22.21 -30.50 20.56
C PRO A 522 23.27 -29.71 19.78
N GLU A 523 23.71 -30.19 18.62
CA GLU A 523 24.70 -29.50 17.79
C GLU A 523 24.13 -28.20 17.17
N MET A 524 22.81 -28.19 16.86
CA MET A 524 22.15 -27.00 16.37
C MET A 524 22.03 -25.94 17.45
N ILE A 525 21.84 -26.30 18.71
CA ILE A 525 21.65 -25.35 19.81
C ILE A 525 22.89 -24.48 20.05
N ASP A 526 24.09 -25.03 19.83
CA ASP A 526 25.34 -24.28 19.94
C ASP A 526 25.43 -23.19 18.90
N ARG A 527 25.03 -23.46 17.65
CA ARG A 527 24.97 -22.45 16.59
C ARG A 527 23.87 -21.41 16.85
N ILE A 528 22.71 -21.83 17.36
CA ILE A 528 21.62 -20.93 17.73
C ILE A 528 22.06 -20.01 18.87
N PHE A 529 22.80 -20.52 19.85
CA PHE A 529 23.41 -19.73 20.90
C PHE A 529 24.34 -18.67 20.34
N ASP A 530 25.23 -19.03 19.40
CA ASP A 530 26.15 -18.09 18.77
C ASP A 530 25.42 -16.96 18.04
N ILE A 531 24.34 -17.27 17.32
CA ILE A 531 23.52 -16.25 16.64
C ILE A 531 22.94 -15.25 17.64
N HIS A 532 22.37 -15.73 18.72
CA HIS A 532 21.72 -14.86 19.71
C HIS A 532 22.70 -14.07 20.56
N ILE A 533 23.88 -14.64 20.86
CA ILE A 533 24.89 -13.93 21.65
C ILE A 533 25.59 -12.83 20.86
N GLN A 534 25.71 -12.95 19.52
CA GLN A 534 26.33 -11.94 18.68
C GLN A 534 25.70 -10.55 18.85
N ASN A 535 24.39 -10.46 18.99
CA ASN A 535 23.69 -9.20 19.23
C ASN A 535 24.09 -8.57 20.58
N LEU A 536 24.24 -9.39 21.63
CA LEU A 536 24.70 -8.91 22.92
C LEU A 536 26.16 -8.46 22.86
N LEU A 537 27.01 -9.23 22.19
CA LEU A 537 28.42 -8.87 22.00
C LEU A 537 28.58 -7.57 21.22
N LYS A 538 27.72 -7.31 20.20
CA LYS A 538 27.73 -6.05 19.47
C LYS A 538 27.38 -4.86 20.38
N MET A 539 26.30 -4.99 21.17
CA MET A 539 25.89 -3.92 22.13
C MET A 539 26.97 -3.61 23.16
N LEU A 540 27.70 -4.63 23.64
CA LEU A 540 28.79 -4.44 24.58
C LEU A 540 30.01 -3.76 23.95
N ARG A 541 30.35 -4.12 22.71
CA ARG A 541 31.42 -3.46 21.94
C ARG A 541 31.14 -1.97 21.71
N GLU A 542 29.89 -1.59 21.50
CA GLU A 542 29.48 -0.18 21.41
C GLU A 542 29.73 0.60 22.69
N GLN A 543 29.79 -0.09 23.85
CA GLN A 543 30.15 0.45 25.16
C GLN A 543 31.64 0.26 25.51
N ASN A 544 32.47 -0.21 24.54
CA ASN A 544 33.86 -0.60 24.72
C ASN A 544 34.08 -1.73 25.75
N ILE A 545 33.10 -2.58 25.97
CA ILE A 545 33.22 -3.76 26.83
C ILE A 545 33.43 -5.00 25.97
N SER A 546 34.46 -5.79 26.25
CA SER A 546 34.76 -7.06 25.58
C SER A 546 34.31 -8.24 26.40
N LEU A 547 33.28 -8.96 25.95
CA LEU A 547 32.82 -10.20 26.63
C LEU A 547 33.34 -11.43 25.90
N THR A 548 33.95 -12.34 26.67
CA THR A 548 34.35 -13.69 26.24
C THR A 548 33.56 -14.70 27.06
N ILE A 549 33.00 -15.72 26.41
CA ILE A 549 32.26 -16.80 27.05
C ILE A 549 33.12 -18.06 26.91
N ASP A 550 33.58 -18.58 28.08
CA ASP A 550 34.39 -19.78 28.11
C ASP A 550 33.58 -21.03 27.74
N GLU A 551 34.26 -22.07 27.29
CA GLU A 551 33.66 -23.32 26.83
C GLU A 551 32.79 -23.99 27.92
N SER A 552 33.19 -23.89 29.21
CA SER A 552 32.42 -24.39 30.35
C SER A 552 31.08 -23.68 30.50
N ALA A 553 31.07 -22.35 30.41
CA ALA A 553 29.88 -21.53 30.51
C ALA A 553 28.98 -21.74 29.28
N ARG A 554 29.56 -21.84 28.07
CA ARG A 554 28.84 -22.15 26.82
C ARG A 554 28.08 -23.48 26.95
N LYS A 555 28.76 -24.56 27.32
CA LYS A 555 28.14 -25.89 27.50
C LYS A 555 27.02 -25.88 28.55
N TYR A 556 27.20 -25.14 29.62
CA TYR A 556 26.16 -25.00 30.64
C TYR A 556 24.90 -24.30 30.05
N VAL A 557 25.07 -23.16 29.42
CA VAL A 557 23.95 -22.35 28.87
C VAL A 557 23.23 -23.11 27.78
N THR A 558 23.92 -23.75 26.84
CA THR A 558 23.31 -24.52 25.76
C THR A 558 22.60 -25.77 26.28
N LYS A 559 23.16 -26.47 27.27
CA LYS A 559 22.53 -27.62 27.91
C LYS A 559 21.23 -27.24 28.64
N VAL A 560 21.24 -26.15 29.40
CA VAL A 560 20.05 -25.69 30.13
C VAL A 560 19.04 -25.03 29.15
N GLY A 561 19.51 -24.42 28.11
CA GLY A 561 18.70 -23.77 27.05
C GLY A 561 18.05 -24.74 26.08
N PHE A 562 18.42 -26.01 26.07
CA PHE A 562 17.84 -27.04 25.23
C PHE A 562 16.72 -27.79 25.93
N ASN A 563 15.61 -27.99 25.25
CA ASN A 563 14.52 -28.84 25.72
C ASN A 563 13.96 -29.64 24.54
N ALA A 564 13.87 -30.95 24.66
CA ALA A 564 13.43 -31.84 23.58
C ALA A 564 12.02 -31.53 23.07
N HIS A 565 11.11 -31.02 23.92
CA HIS A 565 9.75 -30.66 23.51
C HIS A 565 9.61 -29.22 23.01
N TYR A 566 10.40 -28.27 23.54
CA TYR A 566 10.32 -26.84 23.21
C TYR A 566 11.45 -26.35 22.30
N GLY A 567 12.32 -27.27 21.86
CA GLY A 567 13.45 -26.97 20.97
C GLY A 567 14.37 -25.88 21.52
N ALA A 568 14.69 -24.89 20.72
CA ALA A 568 15.54 -23.77 21.08
C ALA A 568 14.80 -22.58 21.75
N ARG A 569 13.47 -22.64 21.92
CA ARG A 569 12.69 -21.52 22.48
C ARG A 569 13.17 -21.06 23.86
N PRO A 570 13.61 -21.95 24.79
CA PRO A 570 14.10 -21.53 26.08
C PRO A 570 15.43 -20.78 26.06
N ILE A 571 16.27 -20.95 25.03
CA ILE A 571 17.65 -20.42 25.01
C ILE A 571 17.71 -18.90 25.21
N LEU A 572 16.82 -18.14 24.63
CA LEU A 572 16.73 -16.69 24.82
C LEU A 572 16.43 -16.30 26.27
N GLY A 573 15.55 -17.06 26.92
CA GLY A 573 15.24 -16.89 28.35
C GLY A 573 16.46 -17.16 29.24
N ILE A 574 17.22 -18.20 28.89
CA ILE A 574 18.45 -18.58 29.62
C ILE A 574 19.54 -17.54 29.39
N ILE A 575 19.80 -17.12 28.17
CA ILE A 575 20.76 -16.03 27.84
C ILE A 575 20.38 -14.77 28.65
N ARG A 576 19.10 -14.42 28.71
CA ARG A 576 18.65 -13.26 29.48
C ARG A 576 18.87 -13.42 30.98
N LYS A 577 18.59 -14.61 31.52
CA LYS A 577 18.67 -14.89 32.95
C LYS A 577 20.11 -15.05 33.41
N GLU A 578 20.90 -15.84 32.70
CA GLU A 578 22.24 -16.28 33.13
C GLU A 578 23.36 -15.36 32.66
N ILE A 579 23.15 -14.62 31.57
CA ILE A 579 24.17 -13.72 31.02
C ILE A 579 23.75 -12.26 31.13
N ARG A 580 22.66 -11.85 30.46
CA ARG A 580 22.33 -10.44 30.32
C ARG A 580 22.01 -9.74 31.65
N ARG A 581 21.22 -10.38 32.51
CA ARG A 581 20.86 -9.79 33.81
C ARG A 581 22.04 -9.67 34.78
N PRO A 582 22.89 -10.70 34.99
CA PRO A 582 24.07 -10.56 35.85
C PRO A 582 25.02 -9.50 35.31
N LEU A 583 25.32 -9.54 34.01
CA LEU A 583 26.19 -8.56 33.35
C LEU A 583 25.69 -7.13 33.54
N SER A 584 24.39 -6.89 33.34
CA SER A 584 23.79 -5.57 33.56
C SER A 584 23.93 -5.08 35.01
N LYS A 585 23.87 -5.97 35.99
CA LYS A 585 24.10 -5.61 37.40
C LYS A 585 25.53 -5.15 37.62
N LEU A 586 26.51 -5.90 37.09
CA LEU A 586 27.93 -5.59 37.22
C LEU A 586 28.29 -4.25 36.52
N ILE A 587 27.66 -3.94 35.41
CA ILE A 587 27.84 -2.63 34.72
C ILE A 587 27.23 -1.49 35.56
N ILE A 588 26.03 -1.69 36.11
CA ILE A 588 25.34 -0.67 36.93
C ILE A 588 26.03 -0.45 38.28
N SER A 589 26.58 -1.49 38.91
CA SER A 589 27.34 -1.36 40.16
C SER A 589 28.71 -0.72 39.98
N GLY A 590 29.18 -0.57 38.73
CA GLY A 590 30.52 -0.05 38.44
C GLY A 590 31.65 -1.08 38.57
N ASP A 591 31.31 -2.36 38.73
CA ASP A 591 32.29 -3.46 38.73
C ASP A 591 32.86 -3.73 37.34
N ILE A 592 32.09 -3.37 36.27
CA ILE A 592 32.52 -3.40 34.88
C ILE A 592 32.40 -2.00 34.28
N ASN A 593 33.49 -1.49 33.73
CA ASN A 593 33.61 -0.17 33.14
C ASN A 593 33.96 -0.25 31.65
N SER A 594 33.86 0.89 30.94
CA SER A 594 34.30 1.00 29.57
C SER A 594 35.80 0.70 29.45
N GLY A 595 36.16 -0.20 28.56
CA GLY A 595 37.54 -0.68 28.37
C GLY A 595 37.81 -2.07 28.94
N ASP A 596 36.94 -2.55 29.84
CA ASP A 596 37.19 -3.84 30.55
C ASP A 596 36.99 -5.04 29.62
N ARG A 597 37.77 -6.08 29.92
CA ARG A 597 37.62 -7.42 29.36
C ARG A 597 36.97 -8.35 30.39
N VAL A 598 35.85 -8.90 30.03
CA VAL A 598 35.04 -9.75 30.91
C VAL A 598 35.04 -11.16 30.36
N THR A 599 35.39 -12.14 31.20
CA THR A 599 35.32 -13.56 30.84
C THR A 599 34.31 -14.28 31.73
N MET A 600 33.29 -14.87 31.10
CA MET A 600 32.28 -15.69 31.78
C MET A 600 32.71 -17.13 31.83
N LYS A 601 32.78 -17.73 33.03
CA LYS A 601 33.14 -19.13 33.31
C LYS A 601 32.02 -19.81 34.09
N TYR A 602 31.88 -21.11 33.93
CA TYR A 602 31.00 -21.93 34.77
C TYR A 602 31.81 -22.88 35.63
N ASN A 603 31.58 -22.83 36.92
CA ASN A 603 32.22 -23.73 37.87
C ASN A 603 31.30 -24.93 38.11
N GLU A 604 31.76 -26.15 37.75
CA GLU A 604 31.00 -27.39 37.91
C GLU A 604 30.81 -27.81 39.36
N GLU A 605 31.76 -27.47 40.25
CA GLU A 605 31.72 -27.86 41.68
C GLU A 605 30.70 -27.00 42.45
N THR A 606 30.72 -25.67 42.23
CA THR A 606 29.80 -24.75 42.90
C THR A 606 28.47 -24.59 42.16
N LYS A 607 28.39 -25.02 40.90
CA LYS A 607 27.25 -24.83 39.98
C LYS A 607 26.88 -23.36 39.77
N GLU A 608 27.87 -22.48 39.83
CA GLU A 608 27.70 -21.04 39.70
C GLU A 608 28.49 -20.49 38.50
N ILE A 609 27.98 -19.36 37.94
CA ILE A 609 28.68 -18.60 36.91
C ILE A 609 29.60 -17.60 37.59
N ALA A 610 30.89 -17.64 37.24
CA ALA A 610 31.90 -16.68 37.65
C ALA A 610 32.21 -15.68 36.55
N TRP A 611 32.49 -14.46 36.93
CA TRP A 611 32.83 -13.35 36.05
C TRP A 611 34.24 -12.88 36.37
N ASP A 612 35.18 -13.13 35.48
CA ASP A 612 36.55 -12.62 35.60
C ASP A 612 36.62 -11.30 34.84
N ILE A 613 36.99 -10.22 35.52
CA ILE A 613 37.03 -8.86 34.98
C ILE A 613 38.49 -8.43 34.98
N GLU A 614 39.01 -8.08 33.80
CA GLU A 614 40.36 -7.54 33.59
C GLU A 614 40.24 -6.12 33.08
N THR A 615 40.75 -5.18 33.84
CA THR A 615 40.88 -3.77 33.42
C THR A 615 42.23 -3.64 32.73
N PRO A 616 42.28 -3.33 31.39
CA PRO A 616 43.56 -3.09 30.74
C PRO A 616 44.15 -1.80 31.26
N ASP A 617 45.49 -1.81 31.54
CA ASP A 617 46.30 -0.70 32.01
C ASP A 617 46.30 0.51 31.02
#